data_d67688ec9ee89fa029fdb5eff1d4b4ac
#
_entry.id   d67688ec9ee89fa029fdb5eff1d4b4ac
#
_cell.length_a   1.000
_cell.length_b   1.000
_cell.length_c   1.000
_cell.angle_alpha   90.00
_cell.angle_beta   90.00
_cell.angle_gamma   90.00
#
_symmetry.space_group_name_H-M   'P 1'
#
loop_
_entity.id
_entity.type
_entity.pdbx_description
1 polymer ?
#
loop_
_entity_poly.entity_id
_entity_poly.type
_entity_poly.pdbx_seq_one_letter_code
_entity_poly.pdbx_strand_id
1 'polypeptide(L)'
;PGTVQTAALTTSPGNAVLYMGQSLAISSFPLVVGQGAIEFTWIFKINTLSNGTNTYFFGAGIGDVTGPAASTAHSTNGIYLAYSNGLNSGNWFFECGNAGVWTTRNTAIAATTGWHKLVVSINAAGNSVTATIDGVSVGAAITTNIPSIAITPFIGINRTAGSVPAQSLAADIFTLQKTMTNPR
;
A
#
# COMPACT_ATOMS: atom_id res chain seq x y z
N PRO A 1 10.65 20.43 -1.86
CA PRO A 1 10.14 19.11 -1.53
C PRO A 1 11.03 18.06 -2.18
N GLY A 2 11.47 17.06 -1.41
CA GLY A 2 12.39 16.03 -1.88
C GLY A 2 11.64 14.76 -2.19
N THR A 3 11.75 14.27 -3.42
CA THR A 3 11.22 12.95 -3.81
C THR A 3 12.17 11.86 -3.33
N VAL A 4 11.64 10.83 -2.66
CA VAL A 4 12.37 9.60 -2.35
C VAL A 4 12.14 8.62 -3.49
N GLN A 5 13.23 8.12 -4.07
CA GLN A 5 13.17 7.09 -5.10
C GLN A 5 13.82 5.81 -4.58
N THR A 6 13.18 4.66 -4.79
CA THR A 6 13.83 3.38 -4.50
C THR A 6 14.95 3.10 -5.50
N ALA A 7 15.94 2.32 -5.07
CA ALA A 7 16.91 1.76 -6.00
C ALA A 7 16.17 0.92 -7.07
N ALA A 8 16.69 0.93 -8.28
CA ALA A 8 16.15 0.13 -9.36
C ALA A 8 16.37 -1.37 -9.07
N LEU A 9 15.30 -2.15 -9.10
CA LEU A 9 15.37 -3.60 -8.96
C LEU A 9 15.79 -4.23 -10.29
N THR A 10 16.99 -4.77 -10.35
CA THR A 10 17.57 -5.38 -11.55
C THR A 10 17.57 -6.91 -11.51
N THR A 11 17.36 -7.50 -10.35
CA THR A 11 17.36 -8.96 -10.14
C THR A 11 15.99 -9.45 -9.65
N SER A 12 15.68 -10.72 -9.91
CA SER A 12 14.51 -11.41 -9.40
C SER A 12 14.93 -12.64 -8.59
N PRO A 13 14.35 -12.89 -7.40
CA PRO A 13 13.44 -11.99 -6.68
C PRO A 13 14.17 -10.76 -6.12
N GLY A 14 13.47 -9.65 -6.01
CA GLY A 14 14.01 -8.40 -5.47
C GLY A 14 12.92 -7.58 -4.77
N ASN A 15 13.28 -6.92 -3.68
CA ASN A 15 12.37 -6.12 -2.89
C ASN A 15 12.96 -4.72 -2.63
N ALA A 16 12.15 -3.68 -2.81
CA ALA A 16 12.47 -2.31 -2.43
C ALA A 16 11.26 -1.70 -1.75
N VAL A 17 11.33 -1.54 -0.44
CA VAL A 17 10.22 -1.02 0.38
C VAL A 17 10.74 0.11 1.26
N LEU A 18 9.99 1.20 1.27
CA LEU A 18 10.14 2.30 2.21
C LEU A 18 9.11 2.12 3.33
N TYR A 19 9.57 1.95 4.54
CA TYR A 19 8.75 1.99 5.76
C TYR A 19 8.98 3.30 6.49
N MET A 20 7.92 3.89 7.00
CA MET A 20 8.02 5.07 7.84
C MET A 20 8.03 4.65 9.31
N GLY A 21 9.15 4.95 9.98
CA GLY A 21 9.26 4.71 11.43
C GLY A 21 9.68 3.31 11.85
N GLN A 22 10.43 2.59 11.01
CA GLN A 22 10.98 1.28 11.36
C GLN A 22 12.45 1.30 11.82
N SER A 23 12.65 0.93 13.05
CA SER A 23 13.73 0.04 13.48
C SER A 23 13.15 -1.38 13.49
N LEU A 24 13.95 -2.43 13.31
CA LEU A 24 13.56 -3.86 13.28
C LEU A 24 12.64 -4.37 14.44
N ALA A 25 12.20 -3.49 15.31
CA ALA A 25 11.19 -3.69 16.33
C ALA A 25 10.01 -2.75 16.07
N ILE A 26 8.82 -3.27 16.04
CA ILE A 26 7.49 -2.68 15.74
C ILE A 26 7.16 -1.37 16.51
N SER A 27 8.07 -0.77 17.24
CA SER A 27 7.77 0.16 18.32
C SER A 27 7.79 1.64 17.99
N SER A 28 8.24 2.06 16.81
CA SER A 28 8.46 3.50 16.59
C SER A 28 7.30 4.28 15.96
N PHE A 29 6.31 3.63 15.37
CA PHE A 29 5.09 4.29 14.86
C PHE A 29 3.87 3.36 14.87
N PRO A 30 3.41 2.90 16.04
CA PRO A 30 2.27 1.98 16.11
C PRO A 30 0.98 2.72 15.78
N LEU A 31 0.43 2.50 14.61
CA LEU A 31 -0.90 2.95 14.24
C LEU A 31 -1.89 1.82 14.53
N VAL A 32 -2.78 2.02 15.50
CA VAL A 32 -3.85 1.07 15.81
C VAL A 32 -5.17 1.62 15.28
N VAL A 33 -5.83 0.82 14.45
CA VAL A 33 -7.16 1.12 13.90
C VAL A 33 -8.23 1.00 15.00
N GLY A 34 -9.29 1.82 14.91
CA GLY A 34 -10.38 1.81 15.90
C GLY A 34 -10.14 2.67 17.14
N GLN A 35 -9.06 3.44 17.18
CA GLN A 35 -8.76 4.42 18.24
C GLN A 35 -8.89 5.87 17.78
N GLY A 36 -9.85 6.14 16.91
CA GLY A 36 -10.09 7.43 16.27
C GLY A 36 -10.08 7.32 14.76
N ALA A 37 -10.64 8.33 14.08
CA ALA A 37 -10.62 8.37 12.63
C ALA A 37 -9.19 8.58 12.11
N ILE A 38 -8.85 7.88 11.05
CA ILE A 38 -7.53 7.95 10.40
C ILE A 38 -7.73 8.32 8.95
N GLU A 39 -6.98 9.31 8.49
CA GLU A 39 -6.81 9.57 7.07
C GLU A 39 -5.33 9.59 6.73
N PHE A 40 -4.96 8.93 5.63
CA PHE A 40 -3.60 9.05 5.11
C PHE A 40 -3.60 9.25 3.60
N THR A 41 -2.58 9.93 3.13
CA THR A 41 -2.34 10.19 1.71
C THR A 41 -0.94 9.74 1.32
N TRP A 42 -0.84 9.03 0.19
CA TRP A 42 0.40 8.81 -0.53
C TRP A 42 0.35 9.52 -1.88
N ILE A 43 1.41 10.25 -2.21
CA ILE A 43 1.69 10.72 -3.58
C ILE A 43 2.89 9.93 -4.08
N PHE A 44 2.69 9.18 -5.15
CA PHE A 44 3.70 8.25 -5.66
C PHE A 44 3.62 8.08 -7.18
N LYS A 45 4.65 7.45 -7.73
CA LYS A 45 4.73 7.11 -9.15
C LYS A 45 5.44 5.77 -9.30
N ILE A 46 4.95 4.92 -10.19
CA ILE A 46 5.63 3.73 -10.67
C ILE A 46 6.34 4.10 -11.97
N ASN A 47 7.66 3.94 -12.05
CA ASN A 47 8.43 4.37 -13.23
C ASN A 47 8.27 3.43 -14.44
N THR A 48 8.00 2.16 -14.20
CA THR A 48 7.79 1.15 -15.26
C THR A 48 6.73 0.17 -14.80
N LEU A 49 5.68 -0.03 -15.58
CA LEU A 49 4.63 -0.98 -15.25
C LEU A 49 5.12 -2.44 -15.37
N SER A 50 4.57 -3.30 -14.52
CA SER A 50 4.68 -4.76 -14.65
C SER A 50 4.10 -5.22 -15.99
N ASN A 51 4.66 -6.27 -16.56
CA ASN A 51 4.16 -6.90 -17.78
C ASN A 51 4.31 -8.43 -17.68
N GLY A 52 3.90 -9.17 -18.70
CA GLY A 52 3.92 -10.64 -18.66
C GLY A 52 5.30 -11.28 -18.48
N THR A 53 6.38 -10.55 -18.76
CA THR A 53 7.77 -11.04 -18.62
C THR A 53 8.44 -10.51 -17.34
N ASN A 54 8.22 -9.22 -17.04
CA ASN A 54 8.79 -8.55 -15.88
C ASN A 54 7.69 -8.26 -14.89
N THR A 55 7.45 -9.20 -13.98
CA THR A 55 6.36 -9.12 -13.03
C THR A 55 6.85 -8.61 -11.69
N TYR A 56 6.05 -7.75 -11.10
CA TYR A 56 6.21 -7.29 -9.74
C TYR A 56 4.85 -7.01 -9.10
N PHE A 57 4.86 -6.95 -7.80
CA PHE A 57 3.78 -6.44 -6.99
C PHE A 57 4.15 -5.09 -6.40
N PHE A 58 3.27 -4.12 -6.51
CA PHE A 58 3.37 -2.82 -5.87
C PHE A 58 2.34 -2.74 -4.75
N GLY A 59 2.70 -2.07 -3.64
CA GLY A 59 1.78 -1.74 -2.55
C GLY A 59 2.11 -0.39 -1.95
N ALA A 60 1.07 0.41 -1.65
CA ALA A 60 1.16 1.67 -0.93
C ALA A 60 0.03 1.79 0.09
N GLY A 61 0.35 1.98 1.36
CA GLY A 61 -0.64 2.05 2.43
C GLY A 61 -0.04 1.95 3.82
N ILE A 62 -0.72 1.20 4.67
CA ILE A 62 -0.29 0.88 6.04
C ILE A 62 -0.37 -0.65 6.23
N GLY A 63 0.60 -1.23 6.89
CA GLY A 63 0.65 -2.68 7.09
C GLY A 63 1.61 -3.12 8.18
N ASP A 64 1.65 -4.43 8.42
CA ASP A 64 2.64 -5.00 9.32
C ASP A 64 4.04 -5.06 8.68
N VAL A 65 5.04 -5.35 9.52
CA VAL A 65 6.47 -5.24 9.19
C VAL A 65 6.95 -6.21 8.11
N THR A 66 6.13 -7.17 7.74
CA THR A 66 6.55 -8.19 6.78
C THR A 66 6.47 -7.68 5.33
N GLY A 67 5.84 -6.52 5.11
CA GLY A 67 5.70 -5.91 3.79
C GLY A 67 5.08 -6.83 2.76
N PRO A 68 5.02 -6.45 1.50
CA PRO A 68 4.71 -7.40 0.44
C PRO A 68 5.81 -8.48 0.42
N ALA A 69 5.47 -9.65 0.94
CA ALA A 69 6.39 -10.79 0.99
C ALA A 69 6.78 -11.24 -0.42
N ALA A 70 7.98 -11.78 -0.56
CA ALA A 70 8.64 -12.03 -1.83
C ALA A 70 7.89 -12.92 -2.84
N SER A 71 6.83 -13.60 -2.48
CA SER A 71 6.14 -14.52 -3.40
C SER A 71 4.63 -14.34 -3.51
N THR A 72 3.97 -13.76 -2.54
CA THR A 72 2.50 -13.72 -2.47
C THR A 72 1.92 -12.32 -2.30
N ALA A 73 2.78 -11.32 -2.22
CA ALA A 73 2.40 -9.93 -2.34
C ALA A 73 1.59 -9.32 -1.18
N HIS A 74 1.10 -10.09 -0.23
CA HIS A 74 0.29 -9.58 0.87
C HIS A 74 1.08 -9.58 2.18
N SER A 75 1.04 -8.46 2.91
CA SER A 75 1.38 -8.44 4.33
C SER A 75 0.31 -9.22 5.11
N THR A 76 0.62 -9.78 6.28
CA THR A 76 -0.38 -10.54 7.05
C THR A 76 -1.53 -9.63 7.52
N ASN A 77 -1.23 -8.35 7.79
CA ASN A 77 -2.19 -7.33 8.17
C ASN A 77 -1.89 -6.04 7.42
N GLY A 78 -2.91 -5.40 6.84
CA GLY A 78 -2.69 -4.16 6.11
C GLY A 78 -3.93 -3.57 5.47
N ILE A 79 -3.80 -2.31 5.08
CA ILE A 79 -4.78 -1.53 4.32
C ILE A 79 -3.98 -0.79 3.25
N TYR A 80 -4.10 -1.17 1.98
CA TYR A 80 -3.28 -0.59 0.93
C TYR A 80 -3.87 -0.70 -0.48
N LEU A 81 -3.45 0.20 -1.33
CA LEU A 81 -3.60 0.11 -2.78
C LEU A 81 -2.52 -0.81 -3.32
N ALA A 82 -2.86 -1.64 -4.27
CA ALA A 82 -1.93 -2.56 -4.89
C ALA A 82 -2.07 -2.61 -6.41
N TYR A 83 -1.00 -3.09 -7.04
CA TYR A 83 -0.93 -3.31 -8.49
C TYR A 83 -0.01 -4.47 -8.83
N SER A 84 -0.44 -5.29 -9.78
CA SER A 84 0.38 -6.23 -10.54
C SER A 84 -0.28 -6.49 -11.89
N ASN A 85 0.50 -6.64 -12.96
CA ASN A 85 -0.05 -6.90 -14.30
C ASN A 85 -0.93 -8.15 -14.38
N GLY A 86 -0.59 -9.20 -13.63
CA GLY A 86 -1.35 -10.45 -13.60
C GLY A 86 -2.61 -10.42 -12.73
N LEU A 87 -2.86 -9.33 -12.00
CA LEU A 87 -3.99 -9.17 -11.11
C LEU A 87 -4.89 -8.04 -11.59
N ASN A 88 -6.21 -8.20 -11.42
CA ASN A 88 -7.22 -7.23 -11.82
C ASN A 88 -7.02 -6.66 -13.23
N SER A 89 -6.55 -7.47 -14.17
CA SER A 89 -6.30 -7.08 -15.58
C SER A 89 -5.38 -5.85 -15.73
N GLY A 90 -4.43 -5.67 -14.82
CA GLY A 90 -3.51 -4.53 -14.82
C GLY A 90 -4.11 -3.22 -14.28
N ASN A 91 -5.28 -3.26 -13.68
CA ASN A 91 -5.85 -2.13 -12.94
C ASN A 91 -5.39 -2.14 -11.48
N TRP A 92 -5.57 -1.01 -10.82
CA TRP A 92 -5.41 -0.92 -9.38
C TRP A 92 -6.42 -1.82 -8.66
N PHE A 93 -6.04 -2.32 -7.50
CA PHE A 93 -6.96 -2.95 -6.56
C PHE A 93 -6.63 -2.49 -5.13
N PHE A 94 -7.64 -2.48 -4.28
CA PHE A 94 -7.53 -2.00 -2.91
C PHE A 94 -7.86 -3.13 -1.95
N GLU A 95 -7.07 -3.27 -0.89
CA GLU A 95 -7.14 -4.41 0.01
C GLU A 95 -7.12 -4.02 1.48
N CYS A 96 -7.91 -4.75 2.25
CA CYS A 96 -7.80 -4.82 3.71
C CYS A 96 -7.55 -6.27 4.12
N GLY A 97 -6.57 -6.50 4.97
CA GLY A 97 -6.21 -7.81 5.48
C GLY A 97 -6.01 -7.82 6.98
N ASN A 98 -6.49 -8.88 7.63
CA ASN A 98 -6.31 -9.15 9.04
C ASN A 98 -6.00 -10.63 9.25
N ALA A 99 -4.90 -10.92 9.93
CA ALA A 99 -4.42 -12.28 10.21
C ALA A 99 -4.32 -13.18 8.96
N GLY A 100 -3.92 -12.60 7.81
CA GLY A 100 -3.76 -13.31 6.54
C GLY A 100 -5.05 -13.56 5.77
N VAL A 101 -6.18 -13.05 6.24
CA VAL A 101 -7.47 -13.10 5.51
C VAL A 101 -7.74 -11.73 4.89
N TRP A 102 -8.05 -11.70 3.58
CA TRP A 102 -8.12 -10.49 2.78
C TRP A 102 -9.50 -10.21 2.22
N THR A 103 -9.84 -8.92 2.16
CA THR A 103 -10.95 -8.40 1.36
C THR A 103 -10.37 -7.49 0.30
N THR A 104 -10.58 -7.86 -0.97
CA THR A 104 -10.09 -7.13 -2.14
C THR A 104 -11.22 -6.40 -2.85
N ARG A 105 -10.97 -5.16 -3.26
CA ARG A 105 -11.79 -4.38 -4.18
C ARG A 105 -11.04 -4.20 -5.48
N ASN A 106 -11.45 -4.91 -6.51
CA ASN A 106 -10.99 -4.70 -7.88
C ASN A 106 -11.55 -3.37 -8.40
N THR A 107 -10.68 -2.49 -8.86
CA THR A 107 -11.09 -1.23 -9.47
C THR A 107 -11.15 -1.36 -10.98
N ALA A 108 -11.83 -0.43 -11.65
CA ALA A 108 -11.74 -0.25 -13.10
C ALA A 108 -10.72 0.84 -13.49
N ILE A 109 -9.88 1.27 -12.54
CA ILE A 109 -8.90 2.33 -12.74
C ILE A 109 -7.58 1.71 -13.19
N ALA A 110 -7.17 1.98 -14.42
CA ALA A 110 -5.91 1.45 -14.97
C ALA A 110 -4.70 2.02 -14.23
N ALA A 111 -3.72 1.18 -13.93
CA ALA A 111 -2.43 1.65 -13.44
C ALA A 111 -1.66 2.35 -14.57
N THR A 112 -0.99 3.44 -14.24
CA THR A 112 -0.16 4.20 -15.19
C THR A 112 1.20 4.54 -14.59
N THR A 113 2.11 5.07 -15.40
CA THR A 113 3.43 5.54 -14.97
C THR A 113 3.42 7.03 -14.54
N GLY A 114 2.26 7.66 -14.47
CA GLY A 114 2.08 9.00 -13.95
C GLY A 114 2.20 9.08 -12.43
N TRP A 115 2.16 10.31 -11.92
CA TRP A 115 1.97 10.55 -10.50
C TRP A 115 0.54 10.23 -10.09
N HIS A 116 0.38 9.54 -8.97
CA HIS A 116 -0.90 9.15 -8.41
C HIS A 116 -1.03 9.65 -6.98
N LYS A 117 -2.25 10.02 -6.60
CA LYS A 117 -2.64 10.39 -5.25
C LYS A 117 -3.62 9.36 -4.69
N LEU A 118 -3.16 8.55 -3.75
CA LEU A 118 -4.01 7.69 -2.93
C LEU A 118 -4.45 8.46 -1.68
N VAL A 119 -5.74 8.48 -1.39
CA VAL A 119 -6.29 8.91 -0.10
C VAL A 119 -7.10 7.77 0.49
N VAL A 120 -6.82 7.43 1.74
CA VAL A 120 -7.54 6.38 2.48
C VAL A 120 -8.10 6.98 3.75
N SER A 121 -9.38 6.74 4.00
CA SER A 121 -10.07 7.17 5.21
C SER A 121 -10.63 5.96 5.96
N ILE A 122 -10.33 5.88 7.25
CA ILE A 122 -10.79 4.85 8.17
C ILE A 122 -11.64 5.56 9.23
N ASN A 123 -12.87 5.09 9.43
CA ASN A 123 -13.74 5.69 10.43
C ASN A 123 -13.22 5.50 11.87
N ALA A 124 -13.76 6.27 12.81
CA ALA A 124 -13.28 6.26 14.21
C ALA A 124 -13.41 4.90 14.89
N ALA A 125 -14.43 4.12 14.52
CA ALA A 125 -14.64 2.77 15.06
C ALA A 125 -13.70 1.72 14.44
N GLY A 126 -12.98 2.04 13.35
CA GLY A 126 -12.07 1.12 12.66
C GLY A 126 -12.76 -0.01 11.91
N ASN A 127 -14.04 0.13 11.62
CA ASN A 127 -14.86 -0.91 10.98
C ASN A 127 -15.35 -0.54 9.57
N SER A 128 -14.84 0.56 9.00
CA SER A 128 -15.13 0.97 7.63
C SER A 128 -13.95 1.72 7.05
N VAL A 129 -13.50 1.28 5.87
CA VAL A 129 -12.38 1.84 5.12
C VAL A 129 -12.86 2.23 3.73
N THR A 130 -12.58 3.46 3.32
CA THR A 130 -12.80 3.97 1.96
C THR A 130 -11.49 4.45 1.38
N ALA A 131 -11.37 4.43 0.06
CA ALA A 131 -10.21 4.98 -0.60
C ALA A 131 -10.57 5.64 -1.94
N THR A 132 -9.72 6.57 -2.36
CA THR A 132 -9.73 7.15 -3.70
C THR A 132 -8.33 7.12 -4.30
N ILE A 133 -8.25 6.94 -5.61
CA ILE A 133 -7.02 7.17 -6.38
C ILE A 133 -7.31 8.28 -7.39
N ASP A 134 -6.50 9.34 -7.37
CA ASP A 134 -6.65 10.54 -8.22
C ASP A 134 -8.06 11.16 -8.11
N GLY A 135 -8.67 11.07 -6.93
CA GLY A 135 -10.01 11.56 -6.65
C GLY A 135 -11.15 10.60 -7.08
N VAL A 136 -10.83 9.50 -7.75
CA VAL A 136 -11.81 8.48 -8.16
C VAL A 136 -11.94 7.41 -7.06
N SER A 137 -13.18 7.10 -6.64
CA SER A 137 -13.42 6.06 -5.64
C SER A 137 -12.96 4.68 -6.13
N VAL A 138 -12.29 3.93 -5.27
CA VAL A 138 -11.89 2.54 -5.54
C VAL A 138 -13.04 1.53 -5.37
N GLY A 139 -14.24 2.01 -5.08
CA GLY A 139 -15.45 1.19 -4.91
C GLY A 139 -16.11 1.37 -3.54
N ALA A 140 -17.00 0.45 -3.19
CA ALA A 140 -17.70 0.49 -1.92
C ALA A 140 -16.73 0.30 -0.73
N ALA A 141 -17.10 0.86 0.42
CA ALA A 141 -16.33 0.72 1.65
C ALA A 141 -16.04 -0.76 1.99
N ILE A 142 -14.85 -1.03 2.47
CA ILE A 142 -14.49 -2.33 3.05
C ILE A 142 -14.83 -2.30 4.54
N THR A 143 -15.59 -3.30 5.00
CA THR A 143 -16.06 -3.43 6.40
C THR A 143 -15.61 -4.75 7.04
N THR A 144 -14.79 -5.54 6.35
CA THR A 144 -14.29 -6.85 6.80
C THR A 144 -12.77 -6.90 6.69
N ASN A 145 -12.16 -7.77 7.50
CA ASN A 145 -10.70 -8.00 7.48
C ASN A 145 -9.87 -6.72 7.65
N ILE A 146 -10.38 -5.77 8.44
CA ILE A 146 -9.64 -4.57 8.81
C ILE A 146 -8.67 -4.93 9.94
N PRO A 147 -7.38 -4.55 9.86
CA PRO A 147 -6.37 -4.91 10.85
C PRO A 147 -6.75 -4.46 12.27
N SER A 148 -6.56 -5.34 13.25
CA SER A 148 -6.77 -5.06 14.67
C SER A 148 -5.46 -4.90 15.45
N ILE A 149 -4.32 -5.07 14.80
CA ILE A 149 -2.99 -4.92 15.41
C ILE A 149 -2.33 -3.60 14.99
N ALA A 150 -1.20 -3.29 15.61
CA ALA A 150 -0.37 -2.15 15.23
C ALA A 150 0.22 -2.36 13.83
N ILE A 151 0.08 -1.36 12.98
CA ILE A 151 0.56 -1.34 11.59
C ILE A 151 1.34 -0.04 11.34
N THR A 152 2.15 0.00 10.29
CA THR A 152 3.01 1.12 9.93
C THR A 152 2.83 1.54 8.48
N PRO A 153 3.01 2.82 8.13
CA PRO A 153 3.01 3.25 6.73
C PRO A 153 4.12 2.59 5.92
N PHE A 154 3.78 2.15 4.73
CA PHE A 154 4.74 1.62 3.77
C PHE A 154 4.38 1.95 2.33
N ILE A 155 5.40 1.99 1.49
CA ILE A 155 5.27 1.93 0.04
C ILE A 155 6.40 1.07 -0.52
N GLY A 156 6.08 0.18 -1.44
CA GLY A 156 7.10 -0.75 -1.94
C GLY A 156 6.75 -1.43 -3.25
N ILE A 157 7.78 -2.02 -3.79
CA ILE A 157 7.72 -2.84 -4.99
C ILE A 157 8.47 -4.15 -4.72
N ASN A 158 7.84 -5.26 -5.05
CA ASN A 158 8.43 -6.58 -4.93
C ASN A 158 8.45 -7.24 -6.30
N ARG A 159 9.63 -7.48 -6.84
CA ARG A 159 9.83 -8.13 -8.12
C ARG A 159 9.72 -9.64 -7.97
N THR A 160 8.85 -10.25 -8.75
CA THR A 160 8.56 -11.67 -8.71
C THR A 160 9.14 -12.43 -9.89
N ALA A 161 9.34 -11.78 -11.05
CA ALA A 161 9.98 -12.39 -12.22
C ALA A 161 10.63 -11.33 -13.14
N GLY A 162 11.49 -11.83 -14.04
CA GLY A 162 12.19 -11.03 -15.05
C GLY A 162 13.52 -10.44 -14.56
N SER A 163 14.31 -9.92 -15.48
CA SER A 163 15.63 -9.32 -15.20
C SER A 163 15.77 -7.87 -15.65
N VAL A 164 15.02 -7.47 -16.65
CA VAL A 164 15.02 -6.14 -17.24
C VAL A 164 13.61 -5.80 -17.73
N PRO A 165 13.19 -4.53 -17.83
CA PRO A 165 13.92 -3.35 -17.37
C PRO A 165 13.96 -3.23 -15.84
N ALA A 166 14.86 -2.40 -15.34
CA ALA A 166 14.93 -2.04 -13.93
C ALA A 166 13.60 -1.43 -13.46
N GLN A 167 13.08 -1.91 -12.36
CA GLN A 167 11.81 -1.46 -11.80
C GLN A 167 12.07 -0.61 -10.55
N SER A 168 11.44 0.55 -10.51
CA SER A 168 11.56 1.48 -9.39
C SER A 168 10.26 2.25 -9.17
N LEU A 169 10.11 2.80 -7.99
CA LEU A 169 9.04 3.72 -7.65
C LEU A 169 9.63 5.02 -7.12
N ALA A 170 8.85 6.08 -7.18
CA ALA A 170 9.13 7.33 -6.49
C ALA A 170 7.96 7.67 -5.57
N ALA A 171 8.26 8.17 -4.36
CA ALA A 171 7.30 8.71 -3.41
C ALA A 171 7.68 10.17 -3.14
N ASP A 172 6.70 11.05 -3.17
CA ASP A 172 6.89 12.48 -2.92
C ASP A 172 6.35 12.86 -1.53
N ILE A 173 5.08 12.53 -1.25
CA ILE A 173 4.41 12.94 -0.03
C ILE A 173 3.76 11.72 0.64
N PHE A 174 3.94 11.64 1.96
CA PHE A 174 3.06 10.90 2.83
C PHE A 174 2.51 11.84 3.91
N THR A 175 1.19 11.81 4.10
CA THR A 175 0.55 12.49 5.23
C THR A 175 -0.30 11.50 6.00
N LEU A 176 -0.34 11.67 7.31
CA LEU A 176 -1.19 10.91 8.21
C LEU A 176 -1.85 11.85 9.21
N GLN A 177 -3.16 11.79 9.29
CA GLN A 177 -3.95 12.48 10.29
C GLN A 177 -4.73 11.44 11.11
N LYS A 178 -4.69 11.56 12.42
CA LYS A 178 -5.50 10.75 13.34
C LYS A 178 -6.27 11.68 14.26
N THR A 179 -7.60 11.58 14.24
CA THR A 179 -8.49 12.28 15.17
C THR A 179 -8.83 11.34 16.31
N MET A 180 -8.34 11.66 17.50
CA MET A 180 -8.56 10.82 18.71
C MET A 180 -10.00 10.91 19.18
N THR A 181 -10.61 9.80 19.54
CA THR A 181 -11.98 9.74 20.08
C THR A 181 -12.08 10.27 21.51
N ASN A 182 -10.98 10.20 22.27
CA ASN A 182 -10.89 10.77 23.63
C ASN A 182 -9.63 11.65 23.69
N PRO A 183 -9.78 12.98 23.54
CA PRO A 183 -8.69 13.90 23.85
C PRO A 183 -8.38 13.81 25.35
N ARG A 184 -7.09 13.78 25.68
CA ARG A 184 -6.64 13.81 27.08
C ARG A 184 -6.90 15.18 27.69
#